data_1ed8a2a27c25417688c1bbba1fa81a5b
#
_entry.id   1ed8a2a27c25417688c1bbba1fa81a5b
#
_cell.length_a   1.000
_cell.length_b   1.000
_cell.length_c   1.000
_cell.angle_alpha   90.00
_cell.angle_beta   90.00
_cell.angle_gamma   90.00
#
_symmetry.space_group_name_H-M   'P 1'
#
loop_
_entity.id
_entity.type
_entity.pdbx_description
1 polymer ?
#
loop_
_entity_poly.entity_id
_entity_poly.type
_entity_poly.pdbx_seq_one_letter_code
_entity_poly.pdbx_strand_id
1 'polypeptide(L)'
;MSSVNFKMLTENKVTDFYSGEPDFMLLSRYKQLVKDHTYFDFVIESHNCGFFYQRSLHLYSYSHNREFNDIDYVNTLLKQEYGEMFVGLASFGQDLFGNQFCFDTTENKIVFFTTETGKREVIASDFENWLTVLYKHFSYYIGPTLLKEWYAGNQLGFNQRLCPKTPFVAGGEFAAGNLYAGTFPEYIKAYLAIATQVYHLPEGTRVKIEIQKK
;
A
#
# COMPACT_ATOMS: atom_id res chain seq x y z
N MET A 1 -7.72 13.81 25.19
CA MET A 1 -7.27 14.06 23.82
C MET A 1 -6.01 13.26 23.62
N SER A 2 -6.05 12.25 22.79
CA SER A 2 -4.86 11.47 22.44
C SER A 2 -3.91 12.41 21.68
N SER A 3 -2.68 12.56 22.15
CA SER A 3 -1.64 13.33 21.47
C SER A 3 -0.93 12.45 20.45
N VAL A 4 -1.69 11.81 19.57
CA VAL A 4 -1.07 11.02 18.50
C VAL A 4 -0.24 11.94 17.63
N ASN A 5 1.02 11.62 17.49
CA ASN A 5 1.94 12.46 16.77
C ASN A 5 1.96 12.10 15.27
N PHE A 6 1.14 12.77 14.49
CA PHE A 6 1.13 12.64 13.02
C PHE A 6 2.28 13.40 12.34
N LYS A 7 3.05 14.17 13.10
CA LYS A 7 4.06 15.10 12.62
C LYS A 7 5.07 14.47 11.67
N MET A 8 5.53 13.26 11.98
CA MET A 8 6.49 12.56 11.13
C MET A 8 5.94 12.24 9.73
N LEU A 9 4.63 11.96 9.61
CA LEU A 9 4.00 11.80 8.29
C LEU A 9 3.79 13.17 7.64
N THR A 10 3.13 14.10 8.33
CA THR A 10 2.70 15.38 7.74
C THR A 10 3.89 16.26 7.29
N GLU A 11 5.01 16.25 8.01
CA GLU A 11 6.24 16.93 7.61
C GLU A 11 6.94 16.30 6.39
N ASN A 12 6.64 15.05 6.10
CA ASN A 12 7.19 14.31 4.94
C ASN A 12 6.16 14.12 3.83
N LYS A 13 5.05 14.87 3.88
CA LYS A 13 4.06 14.87 2.82
C LYS A 13 4.63 15.51 1.55
N VAL A 14 4.37 14.86 0.42
CA VAL A 14 4.75 15.36 -0.91
C VAL A 14 3.79 16.50 -1.29
N THR A 15 4.33 17.69 -1.55
CA THR A 15 3.54 18.91 -1.73
C THR A 15 3.13 19.20 -3.18
N ASP A 16 3.78 18.55 -4.15
CA ASP A 16 3.48 18.67 -5.58
C ASP A 16 2.33 17.73 -6.04
N PHE A 17 1.64 17.09 -5.07
CA PHE A 17 0.48 16.25 -5.32
C PHE A 17 -0.73 16.73 -4.51
N TYR A 18 -1.80 17.08 -5.23
CA TYR A 18 -3.08 17.43 -4.61
C TYR A 18 -4.03 16.23 -4.60
N SER A 19 -4.42 15.78 -3.42
CA SER A 19 -5.29 14.62 -3.20
C SER A 19 -6.78 14.88 -3.48
N GLY A 20 -7.16 16.12 -3.70
CA GLY A 20 -8.58 16.54 -3.80
C GLY A 20 -9.21 16.78 -2.43
N GLU A 21 -10.35 17.46 -2.42
CA GLU A 21 -11.16 17.62 -1.21
C GLU A 21 -11.82 16.27 -0.84
N PRO A 22 -11.97 15.98 0.46
CA PRO A 22 -12.64 14.75 0.89
C PRO A 22 -14.12 14.75 0.47
N ASP A 23 -14.56 13.67 -0.17
CA ASP A 23 -15.98 13.36 -0.29
C ASP A 23 -16.50 12.85 1.06
N PHE A 24 -17.34 13.66 1.70
CA PHE A 24 -17.88 13.35 3.02
C PHE A 24 -18.83 12.16 3.05
N MET A 25 -19.48 11.83 1.93
CA MET A 25 -20.33 10.64 1.84
C MET A 25 -19.46 9.38 1.82
N LEU A 26 -18.40 9.41 1.01
CA LEU A 26 -17.40 8.34 0.96
C LEU A 26 -16.71 8.15 2.32
N LEU A 27 -16.28 9.24 2.94
CA LEU A 27 -15.66 9.23 4.26
C LEU A 27 -16.61 8.65 5.33
N SER A 28 -17.90 9.04 5.31
CA SER A 28 -18.91 8.53 6.22
C SER A 28 -19.14 7.02 6.06
N ARG A 29 -19.16 6.53 4.82
CA ARG A 29 -19.27 5.08 4.52
C ARG A 29 -18.09 4.30 5.09
N TYR A 30 -16.87 4.80 4.92
CA TYR A 30 -15.69 4.13 5.48
C TYR A 30 -15.63 4.21 7.02
N LYS A 31 -16.14 5.27 7.64
CA LYS A 31 -16.30 5.35 9.11
C LYS A 31 -17.28 4.30 9.68
N GLN A 32 -18.21 3.80 8.87
CA GLN A 32 -19.06 2.67 9.26
C GLN A 32 -18.34 1.33 9.15
N LEU A 33 -17.42 1.20 8.21
CA LEU A 33 -16.65 0.00 7.94
C LEU A 33 -15.44 -0.15 8.89
N VAL A 34 -14.72 0.94 9.14
CA VAL A 34 -13.50 1.00 9.95
C VAL A 34 -13.78 1.81 11.20
N LYS A 35 -13.52 1.22 12.39
CA LYS A 35 -13.82 1.83 13.70
C LYS A 35 -12.60 2.49 14.36
N ASP A 36 -11.74 3.10 13.57
CA ASP A 36 -10.51 3.76 14.02
C ASP A 36 -10.62 5.28 13.88
N HIS A 37 -10.96 5.97 14.96
CA HIS A 37 -11.10 7.42 14.97
C HIS A 37 -9.77 8.13 14.69
N THR A 38 -8.66 7.61 15.21
CA THR A 38 -7.31 8.17 15.03
C THR A 38 -6.93 8.22 13.55
N TYR A 39 -7.28 7.18 12.79
CA TYR A 39 -7.08 7.18 11.35
C TYR A 39 -7.86 8.30 10.64
N PHE A 40 -9.12 8.50 10.98
CA PHE A 40 -9.93 9.54 10.36
C PHE A 40 -9.51 10.95 10.77
N ASP A 41 -9.01 11.14 11.99
CA ASP A 41 -8.41 12.40 12.42
C ASP A 41 -7.16 12.69 11.58
N PHE A 42 -6.34 11.68 11.32
CA PHE A 42 -5.20 11.79 10.40
C PHE A 42 -5.62 12.14 8.97
N VAL A 43 -6.67 11.54 8.43
CA VAL A 43 -7.18 11.87 7.09
C VAL A 43 -7.49 13.36 6.97
N ILE A 44 -8.11 13.95 8.00
CA ILE A 44 -8.44 15.39 8.02
C ILE A 44 -7.16 16.23 8.18
N GLU A 45 -6.30 15.92 9.16
CA GLU A 45 -5.08 16.68 9.45
C GLU A 45 -4.09 16.64 8.28
N SER A 46 -4.02 15.52 7.57
CA SER A 46 -3.16 15.37 6.40
C SER A 46 -3.73 15.99 5.12
N HIS A 47 -4.86 16.68 5.18
CA HIS A 47 -5.57 17.18 3.99
C HIS A 47 -5.81 16.08 2.96
N ASN A 48 -6.59 15.07 3.37
CA ASN A 48 -7.02 13.95 2.54
C ASN A 48 -5.90 13.03 2.03
N CYS A 49 -4.92 12.72 2.89
CA CYS A 49 -3.85 11.75 2.61
C CYS A 49 -2.97 12.12 1.40
N GLY A 50 -2.57 11.16 0.56
CA GLY A 50 -1.70 11.33 -0.60
C GLY A 50 -0.34 10.65 -0.41
N PHE A 51 0.73 11.28 -0.87
CA PHE A 51 2.07 10.70 -0.86
C PHE A 51 2.96 11.26 0.24
N PHE A 52 3.81 10.38 0.80
CA PHE A 52 4.76 10.69 1.85
C PHE A 52 6.14 10.10 1.52
N TYR A 53 7.19 10.66 2.14
CA TYR A 53 8.57 10.15 2.02
C TYR A 53 8.99 9.95 0.55
N GLN A 54 8.94 11.04 -0.24
CA GLN A 54 9.34 11.01 -1.66
C GLN A 54 8.58 9.95 -2.48
N ARG A 55 7.29 9.70 -2.16
CA ARG A 55 6.39 8.74 -2.80
C ARG A 55 6.57 7.27 -2.38
N SER A 56 7.44 6.97 -1.39
CA SER A 56 7.58 5.61 -0.88
C SER A 56 6.31 5.10 -0.19
N LEU A 57 5.60 5.99 0.51
CA LEU A 57 4.33 5.68 1.14
C LEU A 57 3.23 6.45 0.43
N HIS A 58 2.17 5.75 0.08
CA HIS A 58 0.97 6.32 -0.51
C HIS A 58 -0.24 5.92 0.34
N LEU A 59 -0.91 6.90 0.94
CA LEU A 59 -2.18 6.71 1.64
C LEU A 59 -3.31 7.24 0.75
N TYR A 60 -4.34 6.43 0.53
CA TYR A 60 -5.39 6.72 -0.43
C TYR A 60 -6.32 7.83 0.06
N SER A 61 -6.78 8.66 -0.88
CA SER A 61 -7.68 9.76 -0.59
C SER A 61 -9.15 9.36 -0.66
N TYR A 62 -9.96 10.11 0.03
CA TYR A 62 -11.42 10.05 -0.03
C TYR A 62 -11.94 11.04 -1.08
N SER A 63 -11.43 10.92 -2.31
CA SER A 63 -11.86 11.75 -3.44
C SER A 63 -11.79 10.97 -4.74
N HIS A 64 -12.71 11.24 -5.66
CA HIS A 64 -12.80 10.56 -6.96
C HIS A 64 -12.00 11.24 -8.06
N ASN A 65 -10.87 11.89 -7.72
CA ASN A 65 -10.12 12.69 -8.68
C ASN A 65 -9.13 11.88 -9.54
N ARG A 66 -8.63 10.75 -9.03
CA ARG A 66 -7.66 9.88 -9.75
C ARG A 66 -7.77 8.44 -9.25
N GLU A 67 -8.01 7.50 -10.16
CA GLU A 67 -8.23 6.08 -9.84
C GLU A 67 -7.17 5.48 -8.92
N PHE A 68 -5.89 5.74 -9.18
CA PHE A 68 -4.80 5.20 -8.36
C PHE A 68 -4.74 5.78 -6.93
N ASN A 69 -5.40 6.90 -6.67
CA ASN A 69 -5.44 7.58 -5.37
C ASN A 69 -6.83 7.49 -4.69
N ASP A 70 -7.86 7.09 -5.40
CA ASP A 70 -9.23 6.93 -4.91
C ASP A 70 -9.33 5.63 -4.09
N ILE A 71 -9.57 5.77 -2.78
CA ILE A 71 -9.67 4.64 -1.86
C ILE A 71 -10.77 3.64 -2.29
N ASP A 72 -11.87 4.11 -2.84
CA ASP A 72 -12.99 3.27 -3.24
C ASP A 72 -12.67 2.49 -4.52
N TYR A 73 -12.08 3.17 -5.50
CA TYR A 73 -11.65 2.54 -6.75
C TYR A 73 -10.59 1.46 -6.48
N VAL A 74 -9.56 1.78 -5.69
CA VAL A 74 -8.50 0.83 -5.37
C VAL A 74 -9.03 -0.38 -4.61
N ASN A 75 -9.89 -0.19 -3.58
CA ASN A 75 -10.48 -1.30 -2.85
C ASN A 75 -11.40 -2.16 -3.71
N THR A 76 -12.15 -1.55 -4.63
CA THR A 76 -12.98 -2.29 -5.60
C THR A 76 -12.11 -3.14 -6.51
N LEU A 77 -11.04 -2.57 -7.06
CA LEU A 77 -10.09 -3.29 -7.91
C LEU A 77 -9.43 -4.45 -7.16
N LEU A 78 -8.91 -4.21 -5.94
CA LEU A 78 -8.26 -5.26 -5.14
C LEU A 78 -9.22 -6.42 -4.81
N LYS A 79 -10.49 -6.11 -4.47
CA LYS A 79 -11.51 -7.14 -4.23
C LYS A 79 -11.83 -7.94 -5.50
N GLN A 80 -11.94 -7.29 -6.64
CA GLN A 80 -12.21 -7.94 -7.92
C GLN A 80 -11.06 -8.85 -8.37
N GLU A 81 -9.82 -8.34 -8.26
CA GLU A 81 -8.64 -9.06 -8.74
C GLU A 81 -8.22 -10.18 -7.76
N TYR A 82 -8.08 -9.90 -6.46
CA TYR A 82 -7.56 -10.87 -5.48
C TYR A 82 -8.62 -11.79 -4.88
N GLY A 83 -9.93 -11.50 -5.05
CA GLY A 83 -11.03 -12.37 -4.62
C GLY A 83 -10.89 -12.79 -3.15
N GLU A 84 -10.82 -14.10 -2.89
CA GLU A 84 -10.72 -14.67 -1.53
C GLU A 84 -9.48 -14.21 -0.75
N MET A 85 -8.36 -13.91 -1.44
CA MET A 85 -7.15 -13.40 -0.80
C MET A 85 -7.38 -12.03 -0.16
N PHE A 86 -8.41 -11.26 -0.57
CA PHE A 86 -8.65 -9.89 -0.10
C PHE A 86 -9.98 -9.72 0.65
N VAL A 87 -10.72 -10.80 0.92
CA VAL A 87 -12.00 -10.77 1.65
C VAL A 87 -11.80 -10.21 3.06
N GLY A 88 -12.67 -9.31 3.50
CA GLY A 88 -12.63 -8.71 4.84
C GLY A 88 -11.56 -7.64 5.03
N LEU A 89 -10.85 -7.24 3.97
CA LEU A 89 -9.85 -6.18 4.02
C LEU A 89 -10.38 -4.87 3.40
N ALA A 90 -9.94 -3.75 3.98
CA ALA A 90 -10.11 -2.41 3.43
C ALA A 90 -8.74 -1.71 3.41
N SER A 91 -8.13 -1.62 2.23
CA SER A 91 -6.86 -0.95 2.09
C SER A 91 -7.00 0.56 2.27
N PHE A 92 -6.09 1.15 3.05
CA PHE A 92 -5.99 2.59 3.23
C PHE A 92 -4.69 3.17 2.65
N GLY A 93 -3.80 2.33 2.16
CA GLY A 93 -2.55 2.78 1.55
C GLY A 93 -1.63 1.64 1.14
N GLN A 94 -0.50 2.01 0.56
CA GLN A 94 0.49 1.06 0.06
C GLN A 94 1.92 1.55 0.27
N ASP A 95 2.84 0.58 0.32
CA ASP A 95 4.28 0.83 0.37
C ASP A 95 4.87 1.16 -1.02
N LEU A 96 6.20 1.26 -1.09
CA LEU A 96 6.95 1.51 -2.31
C LEU A 96 6.75 0.43 -3.39
N PHE A 97 6.46 -0.80 -2.99
CA PHE A 97 6.30 -1.97 -3.88
C PHE A 97 4.84 -2.27 -4.21
N GLY A 98 3.88 -1.51 -3.66
CA GLY A 98 2.46 -1.73 -3.88
C GLY A 98 1.83 -2.76 -2.94
N ASN A 99 2.54 -3.22 -1.90
CA ASN A 99 1.92 -3.98 -0.81
C ASN A 99 0.98 -3.08 -0.03
N GLN A 100 -0.13 -3.63 0.46
CA GLN A 100 -1.23 -2.85 0.99
C GLN A 100 -1.22 -2.82 2.52
N PHE A 101 -1.45 -1.65 3.09
CA PHE A 101 -1.84 -1.47 4.49
C PHE A 101 -3.37 -1.48 4.55
N CYS A 102 -3.94 -2.45 5.25
CA CYS A 102 -5.37 -2.68 5.28
C CYS A 102 -5.90 -2.68 6.71
N PHE A 103 -7.12 -2.22 6.89
CA PHE A 103 -7.91 -2.62 8.05
C PHE A 103 -8.55 -3.98 7.79
N ASP A 104 -8.45 -4.90 8.75
CA ASP A 104 -9.36 -6.03 8.85
C ASP A 104 -10.71 -5.50 9.32
N THR A 105 -11.74 -5.62 8.49
CA THR A 105 -13.06 -5.03 8.75
C THR A 105 -13.86 -5.79 9.81
N THR A 106 -13.38 -6.94 10.26
CA THR A 106 -14.00 -7.76 11.30
C THR A 106 -13.38 -7.48 12.66
N GLU A 107 -12.04 -7.52 12.74
CA GLU A 107 -11.30 -7.35 14.00
C GLU A 107 -10.80 -5.93 14.21
N ASN A 108 -10.91 -5.09 13.20
CA ASN A 108 -10.43 -3.69 13.17
C ASN A 108 -8.92 -3.54 13.44
N LYS A 109 -8.15 -4.59 13.17
CA LYS A 109 -6.69 -4.61 13.23
C LYS A 109 -6.09 -4.15 11.91
N ILE A 110 -4.81 -3.79 11.93
CA ILE A 110 -4.10 -3.46 10.69
C ILE A 110 -3.31 -4.67 10.19
N VAL A 111 -3.55 -4.98 8.94
CA VAL A 111 -2.98 -6.08 8.18
C VAL A 111 -2.07 -5.53 7.09
N PHE A 112 -0.88 -6.06 6.99
CA PHE A 112 -0.02 -5.90 5.81
C PHE A 112 -0.34 -7.02 4.82
N PHE A 113 -0.83 -6.62 3.65
CA PHE A 113 -1.19 -7.53 2.56
C PHE A 113 -0.09 -7.49 1.50
N THR A 114 0.65 -8.57 1.37
CA THR A 114 1.71 -8.71 0.36
C THR A 114 1.09 -9.07 -0.99
N THR A 115 1.07 -8.12 -1.92
CA THR A 115 0.41 -8.27 -3.22
C THR A 115 1.01 -9.39 -4.08
N GLU A 116 2.33 -9.60 -4.00
CA GLU A 116 3.03 -10.65 -4.76
C GLU A 116 2.65 -12.08 -4.33
N THR A 117 2.18 -12.27 -3.09
CA THR A 117 1.89 -13.61 -2.53
C THR A 117 0.45 -13.79 -2.08
N GLY A 118 -0.33 -12.72 -1.95
CA GLY A 118 -1.64 -12.74 -1.32
C GLY A 118 -1.63 -12.98 0.19
N LYS A 119 -0.43 -13.06 0.82
CA LYS A 119 -0.29 -13.29 2.27
C LYS A 119 -0.71 -12.07 3.08
N ARG A 120 -1.27 -12.35 4.27
CA ARG A 120 -1.74 -11.37 5.24
C ARG A 120 -0.97 -11.51 6.53
N GLU A 121 -0.48 -10.40 7.06
CA GLU A 121 0.19 -10.35 8.36
C GLU A 121 -0.46 -9.26 9.22
N VAL A 122 -0.95 -9.60 10.41
CA VAL A 122 -1.42 -8.60 11.37
C VAL A 122 -0.20 -7.89 11.96
N ILE A 123 -0.09 -6.59 11.69
CA ILE A 123 1.09 -5.79 12.07
C ILE A 123 0.81 -4.78 13.18
N ALA A 124 -0.45 -4.41 13.42
CA ALA A 124 -0.83 -3.50 14.48
C ALA A 124 -2.29 -3.72 14.92
N SER A 125 -2.62 -3.29 16.13
CA SER A 125 -3.99 -3.34 16.68
C SER A 125 -4.89 -2.22 16.15
N ASP A 126 -4.31 -1.09 15.74
CA ASP A 126 -4.99 0.13 15.35
C ASP A 126 -4.01 1.06 14.61
N PHE A 127 -4.50 2.22 14.13
CA PHE A 127 -3.70 3.16 13.36
C PHE A 127 -2.57 3.82 14.17
N GLU A 128 -2.76 4.09 15.46
CA GLU A 128 -1.72 4.67 16.32
C GLU A 128 -0.55 3.68 16.50
N ASN A 129 -0.87 2.42 16.75
CA ASN A 129 0.14 1.36 16.83
C ASN A 129 0.79 1.10 15.45
N TRP A 130 0.04 1.21 14.35
CA TRP A 130 0.61 1.13 13.01
C TRP A 130 1.66 2.23 12.75
N LEU A 131 1.41 3.47 13.18
CA LEU A 131 2.40 4.55 13.12
C LEU A 131 3.68 4.15 13.87
N THR A 132 3.53 3.57 15.06
CA THR A 132 4.66 3.10 15.85
C THR A 132 5.45 2.01 15.14
N VAL A 133 4.76 1.03 14.53
CA VAL A 133 5.35 -0.04 13.74
C VAL A 133 6.05 0.51 12.50
N LEU A 134 5.40 1.42 11.77
CA LEU A 134 5.95 2.08 10.59
C LEU A 134 7.29 2.78 10.91
N TYR A 135 7.35 3.52 12.01
CA TYR A 135 8.56 4.24 12.42
C TYR A 135 9.64 3.32 12.93
N LYS A 136 9.29 2.30 13.70
CA LYS A 136 10.24 1.29 14.22
C LYS A 136 10.88 0.48 13.10
N HIS A 137 10.12 0.15 12.07
CA HIS A 137 10.55 -0.64 10.91
C HIS A 137 10.61 0.21 9.62
N PHE A 138 11.02 1.46 9.77
CA PHE A 138 11.02 2.47 8.71
C PHE A 138 11.73 2.02 7.43
N SER A 139 12.92 1.44 7.55
CA SER A 139 13.68 0.95 6.40
C SER A 139 12.98 -0.17 5.64
N TYR A 140 12.19 -0.98 6.33
CA TYR A 140 11.43 -2.07 5.71
C TYR A 140 10.21 -1.56 4.94
N TYR A 141 9.37 -0.72 5.58
CA TYR A 141 8.12 -0.25 4.96
C TYR A 141 8.30 0.93 4.00
N ILE A 142 9.30 1.79 4.25
CA ILE A 142 9.52 3.01 3.46
C ILE A 142 10.66 2.85 2.45
N GLY A 143 11.67 2.02 2.76
CA GLY A 143 12.78 1.71 1.85
C GLY A 143 13.61 2.92 1.40
N PRO A 144 13.97 3.88 2.28
CA PRO A 144 14.56 5.16 1.86
C PRO A 144 15.89 5.01 1.12
N THR A 145 16.70 4.04 1.49
CA THR A 145 17.99 3.76 0.84
C THR A 145 17.78 3.27 -0.59
N LEU A 146 16.91 2.30 -0.76
CA LEU A 146 16.60 1.74 -2.07
C LEU A 146 15.96 2.77 -3.00
N LEU A 147 15.07 3.62 -2.45
CA LEU A 147 14.47 4.69 -3.23
C LEU A 147 15.52 5.72 -3.68
N LYS A 148 16.46 6.07 -2.81
CA LYS A 148 17.58 6.99 -3.15
C LYS A 148 18.45 6.39 -4.26
N GLU A 149 18.77 5.11 -4.18
CA GLU A 149 19.52 4.40 -5.23
C GLU A 149 18.75 4.39 -6.55
N TRP A 150 17.44 4.13 -6.51
CA TRP A 150 16.58 4.16 -7.68
C TRP A 150 16.56 5.54 -8.35
N TYR A 151 16.38 6.61 -7.59
CA TYR A 151 16.32 7.98 -8.10
C TYR A 151 17.65 8.50 -8.66
N ALA A 152 18.77 7.84 -8.43
CA ALA A 152 20.05 8.22 -9.03
C ALA A 152 20.06 8.18 -10.58
N GLY A 153 19.13 7.41 -11.19
CA GLY A 153 19.01 7.33 -12.63
C GLY A 153 17.58 7.25 -13.18
N ASN A 154 16.57 7.38 -12.30
CA ASN A 154 15.17 7.14 -12.65
C ASN A 154 14.25 8.16 -11.98
N GLN A 155 12.99 8.19 -12.40
CA GLN A 155 11.91 8.93 -11.77
C GLN A 155 10.70 8.02 -11.55
N LEU A 156 10.03 8.14 -10.40
CA LEU A 156 8.82 7.41 -10.08
C LEU A 156 7.61 8.34 -10.23
N GLY A 157 6.69 8.00 -11.11
CA GLY A 157 5.41 8.70 -11.26
C GLY A 157 4.48 8.46 -10.08
N PHE A 158 3.47 9.33 -9.90
CA PHE A 158 2.47 9.17 -8.82
C PHE A 158 1.64 7.89 -8.97
N ASN A 159 1.32 7.50 -10.20
CA ASN A 159 0.60 6.27 -10.52
C ASN A 159 1.50 5.04 -10.69
N GLN A 160 2.73 5.09 -10.17
CA GLN A 160 3.70 4.00 -10.32
C GLN A 160 4.16 3.47 -8.97
N ARG A 161 4.60 2.18 -8.98
CA ARG A 161 5.28 1.51 -7.87
C ARG A 161 6.48 0.76 -8.39
N LEU A 162 7.45 0.51 -7.52
CA LEU A 162 8.64 -0.28 -7.88
C LEU A 162 8.28 -1.76 -7.89
N CYS A 163 8.40 -2.37 -9.05
CA CYS A 163 8.13 -3.79 -9.25
C CYS A 163 9.43 -4.54 -9.50
N PRO A 164 9.62 -5.75 -8.94
CA PRO A 164 10.80 -6.55 -9.22
C PRO A 164 10.74 -7.16 -10.62
N LYS A 165 11.87 -7.13 -11.34
CA LYS A 165 12.05 -7.84 -12.62
C LYS A 165 12.06 -9.36 -12.41
N THR A 166 12.76 -9.79 -11.37
CA THR A 166 12.65 -11.15 -10.83
C THR A 166 11.84 -11.06 -9.54
N PRO A 167 10.67 -11.74 -9.45
CA PRO A 167 9.82 -11.69 -8.27
C PRO A 167 10.58 -11.99 -6.98
N PHE A 168 10.28 -11.28 -5.90
CA PHE A 168 10.94 -11.51 -4.60
C PHE A 168 10.66 -12.91 -4.07
N VAL A 169 9.44 -13.41 -4.25
CA VAL A 169 9.06 -14.79 -3.88
C VAL A 169 9.84 -15.85 -4.67
N ALA A 170 10.36 -15.51 -5.84
CA ALA A 170 11.22 -16.38 -6.65
C ALA A 170 12.72 -16.13 -6.44
N GLY A 171 13.11 -15.42 -5.37
CA GLY A 171 14.49 -15.13 -5.02
C GLY A 171 15.07 -13.86 -5.65
N GLY A 172 14.23 -12.96 -6.17
CA GLY A 172 14.67 -11.66 -6.64
C GLY A 172 15.29 -10.80 -5.54
N GLU A 173 16.35 -10.08 -5.86
CA GLU A 173 17.08 -9.25 -4.90
C GLU A 173 16.36 -7.93 -4.62
N PHE A 174 16.42 -7.45 -3.38
CA PHE A 174 16.02 -6.09 -2.98
C PHE A 174 17.11 -5.09 -3.35
N ALA A 175 17.32 -4.87 -4.65
CA ALA A 175 18.32 -3.98 -5.20
C ALA A 175 17.74 -3.17 -6.36
N ALA A 176 18.18 -1.93 -6.56
CA ALA A 176 17.68 -1.04 -7.60
C ALA A 176 17.78 -1.67 -9.01
N GLY A 177 18.79 -2.49 -9.27
CA GLY A 177 18.98 -3.21 -10.53
C GLY A 177 17.89 -4.23 -10.86
N ASN A 178 17.23 -4.78 -9.83
CA ASN A 178 16.11 -5.72 -9.99
C ASN A 178 14.75 -5.03 -10.12
N LEU A 179 14.67 -3.70 -10.14
CA LEU A 179 13.42 -2.98 -10.10
C LEU A 179 13.10 -2.28 -11.43
N TYR A 180 11.82 -2.05 -11.66
CA TYR A 180 11.28 -1.16 -12.68
C TYR A 180 10.03 -0.45 -12.17
N ALA A 181 9.63 0.67 -12.79
CA ALA A 181 8.43 1.40 -12.45
C ALA A 181 7.21 0.77 -13.13
N GLY A 182 6.40 0.04 -12.39
CA GLY A 182 5.12 -0.50 -12.85
C GLY A 182 4.00 0.52 -12.68
N THR A 183 3.15 0.66 -13.69
CA THR A 183 2.03 1.63 -13.69
C THR A 183 0.76 1.00 -13.13
N PHE A 184 -0.05 1.76 -12.40
CA PHE A 184 -1.39 1.38 -11.97
C PHE A 184 -2.35 1.35 -13.18
N PRO A 185 -3.23 0.35 -13.28
CA PRO A 185 -3.42 -0.81 -12.40
C PRO A 185 -2.59 -2.05 -12.77
N GLU A 186 -1.73 -1.95 -13.81
CA GLU A 186 -1.02 -3.09 -14.42
C GLU A 186 -0.12 -3.82 -13.41
N TYR A 187 0.55 -3.10 -12.49
CA TYR A 187 1.38 -3.76 -11.48
C TYR A 187 0.55 -4.64 -10.53
N ILE A 188 -0.69 -4.25 -10.18
CA ILE A 188 -1.59 -5.07 -9.35
C ILE A 188 -1.91 -6.39 -10.07
N LYS A 189 -2.22 -6.33 -11.37
CA LYS A 189 -2.50 -7.52 -12.19
C LYS A 189 -1.26 -8.41 -12.35
N ALA A 190 -0.10 -7.79 -12.51
CA ALA A 190 1.17 -8.54 -12.59
C ALA A 190 1.46 -9.30 -11.30
N TYR A 191 1.27 -8.67 -10.14
CA TYR A 191 1.41 -9.33 -8.84
C TYR A 191 0.37 -10.42 -8.62
N LEU A 192 -0.88 -10.19 -9.01
CA LEU A 192 -1.92 -11.23 -8.93
C LEU A 192 -1.52 -12.48 -9.70
N ALA A 193 -0.96 -12.32 -10.90
CA ALA A 193 -0.50 -13.47 -11.70
C ALA A 193 0.60 -14.30 -11.00
N ILE A 194 1.36 -13.69 -10.09
CA ILE A 194 2.31 -14.38 -9.23
C ILE A 194 1.59 -14.97 -8.02
N ALA A 195 0.77 -14.17 -7.32
CA ALA A 195 0.05 -14.57 -6.12
C ALA A 195 -0.79 -15.84 -6.35
N THR A 196 -1.49 -15.93 -7.46
CA THR A 196 -2.31 -17.11 -7.82
C THR A 196 -1.49 -18.41 -7.96
N GLN A 197 -0.20 -18.30 -8.28
CA GLN A 197 0.69 -19.45 -8.39
C GLN A 197 1.25 -19.90 -7.02
N VAL A 198 1.32 -18.99 -6.03
CA VAL A 198 2.02 -19.26 -4.77
C VAL A 198 1.14 -19.22 -3.52
N TYR A 199 -0.04 -18.65 -3.58
CA TYR A 199 -0.90 -18.39 -2.41
C TYR A 199 -1.17 -19.65 -1.56
N HIS A 200 -1.45 -20.79 -2.21
CA HIS A 200 -1.75 -22.05 -1.54
C HIS A 200 -0.52 -22.93 -1.24
N LEU A 201 0.68 -22.48 -1.63
CA LEU A 201 1.88 -23.25 -1.41
C LEU A 201 2.36 -23.14 0.03
N PRO A 202 2.86 -24.26 0.63
CA PRO A 202 3.53 -24.20 1.92
C PRO A 202 4.73 -23.25 1.89
N GLU A 203 5.01 -22.64 3.05
CA GLU A 203 6.17 -21.76 3.20
C GLU A 203 7.48 -22.53 2.94
N GLY A 204 8.43 -21.88 2.25
CA GLY A 204 9.69 -22.50 1.84
C GLY A 204 9.61 -23.38 0.59
N THR A 205 8.44 -23.49 -0.04
CA THR A 205 8.31 -24.20 -1.33
C THR A 205 9.15 -23.48 -2.40
N ARG A 206 9.98 -24.22 -3.12
CA ARG A 206 10.67 -23.69 -4.31
C ARG A 206 9.67 -23.50 -5.42
N VAL A 207 9.57 -22.26 -5.92
CA VAL A 207 8.64 -21.89 -6.99
C VAL A 207 9.40 -21.53 -8.26
N LYS A 208 8.82 -21.88 -9.41
CA LYS A 208 9.19 -21.35 -10.71
C LYS A 208 8.00 -20.55 -11.21
N ILE A 209 8.15 -19.24 -11.26
CA ILE A 209 7.08 -18.36 -11.71
C ILE A 209 7.03 -18.36 -13.24
N GLU A 210 5.85 -18.63 -13.78
CA GLU A 210 5.58 -18.54 -15.22
C GLU A 210 4.85 -17.24 -15.53
N ILE A 211 5.50 -16.34 -16.27
CA ILE A 211 4.89 -15.11 -16.74
C ILE A 211 4.41 -15.35 -18.18
N GLN A 212 3.10 -15.48 -18.34
CA GLN A 212 2.52 -15.55 -19.69
C GLN A 212 2.66 -14.18 -20.35
N LYS A 213 3.44 -14.12 -21.43
CA LYS A 213 3.43 -12.95 -22.31
C LYS A 213 2.10 -12.92 -23.05
N LYS A 214 1.28 -11.90 -22.75
CA LYS A 214 0.11 -11.57 -23.57
C LYS A 214 0.55 -10.81 -24.82
#